data_988516fd4e24715ebddd24a6bde6b157
#
_entry.id   988516fd4e24715ebddd24a6bde6b157
#
_cell.length_a   1.000
_cell.length_b   1.000
_cell.length_c   1.000
_cell.angle_alpha   90.00
_cell.angle_beta   90.00
_cell.angle_gamma   90.00
#
_symmetry.space_group_name_H-M   'P 1'
#
loop_
_entity.id
_entity.type
_entity.pdbx_description
1 polymer ?
#
loop_
_entity_poly.entity_id
_entity_poly.type
_entity_poly.pdbx_seq_one_letter_code
_entity_poly.pdbx_strand_id
1 'polypeptide(L)'
;MSTLTLKELSAPTGEVIKIAAGKTLDLHSQGTTKMPTGSVIQTVNTLSTSMISGTTTVPIDDTIPQITEGFEVMTLNITPTSATNKLWINIVTHISASVNAIPTSSLFVGTTANALATCYTHAYGAADHPLNHKLIHYMTSGSTSELTFRVRVGMNNSGTTTFNGRSGSRKMGGAITSTITIMEIQV
;
A
#
# COMPACT_ATOMS: atom_id res chain seq x y z
N MET A 1 -8.16 42.62 12.42
CA MET A 1 -6.95 41.84 12.06
C MET A 1 -6.24 42.56 10.94
N SER A 2 -4.92 42.73 11.03
CA SER A 2 -4.14 43.30 9.94
C SER A 2 -3.72 42.18 9.01
N THR A 3 -4.06 42.27 7.73
CA THR A 3 -3.66 41.31 6.70
C THR A 3 -2.54 41.95 5.88
N LEU A 4 -1.41 41.25 5.73
CA LEU A 4 -0.34 41.62 4.83
C LEU A 4 -0.55 40.84 3.53
N THR A 5 -0.86 41.55 2.44
CA THR A 5 -0.97 40.94 1.09
C THR A 5 0.34 41.16 0.37
N LEU A 6 1.06 40.08 0.07
CA LEU A 6 2.31 40.09 -0.67
C LEU A 6 2.12 39.33 -1.99
N LYS A 7 2.69 39.88 -3.07
CA LYS A 7 2.79 39.19 -4.35
C LYS A 7 3.89 38.10 -4.29
N GLU A 8 4.94 38.39 -3.53
CA GLU A 8 6.08 37.51 -3.34
C GLU A 8 6.69 37.73 -1.96
N LEU A 9 7.12 36.66 -1.30
CA LEU A 9 7.94 36.69 -0.11
C LEU A 9 9.26 36.01 -0.44
N SER A 10 10.33 36.78 -0.61
CA SER A 10 11.66 36.27 -0.94
C SER A 10 12.68 36.70 0.11
N ALA A 11 13.78 35.95 0.20
CA ALA A 11 14.95 36.31 0.97
C ALA A 11 16.16 36.47 0.02
N PRO A 12 17.15 37.31 0.33
CA PRO A 12 18.40 37.34 -0.38
C PRO A 12 19.07 35.99 -0.49
N THR A 13 19.90 35.77 -1.49
CA THR A 13 20.59 34.51 -1.72
C THR A 13 21.38 34.09 -0.48
N GLY A 14 21.15 32.88 -0.01
CA GLY A 14 21.78 32.30 1.20
C GLY A 14 21.08 32.63 2.51
N GLU A 15 19.98 33.39 2.51
CA GLU A 15 19.16 33.66 3.68
C GLU A 15 17.92 32.75 3.73
N VAL A 16 17.33 32.63 4.92
CA VAL A 16 16.12 31.86 5.17
C VAL A 16 15.00 32.75 5.67
N ILE A 17 13.77 32.49 5.25
CA ILE A 17 12.59 33.11 5.82
C ILE A 17 12.28 32.39 7.14
N LYS A 18 12.43 33.11 8.26
CA LYS A 18 12.17 32.57 9.59
C LYS A 18 10.80 32.94 10.09
N ILE A 19 10.09 31.99 10.65
CA ILE A 19 8.86 32.22 11.40
C ILE A 19 9.25 32.48 12.86
N ALA A 20 8.76 33.59 13.43
CA ALA A 20 9.05 33.95 14.82
C ALA A 20 8.60 32.86 15.79
N ALA A 21 9.30 32.71 16.91
CA ALA A 21 8.94 31.77 17.96
C ALA A 21 7.49 31.96 18.41
N GLY A 22 6.77 30.88 18.64
CA GLY A 22 5.37 30.88 19.03
C GLY A 22 4.37 31.26 17.93
N LYS A 23 4.81 31.40 16.68
CA LYS A 23 3.95 31.63 15.51
C LYS A 23 3.91 30.41 14.60
N THR A 24 2.81 30.27 13.86
CA THR A 24 2.56 29.16 12.93
C THR A 24 2.53 29.70 11.51
N LEU A 25 3.21 29.01 10.59
CA LEU A 25 2.99 29.15 9.16
C LEU A 25 1.94 28.12 8.73
N ASP A 26 0.72 28.60 8.48
CA ASP A 26 -0.35 27.75 7.96
C ASP A 26 -0.28 27.72 6.43
N LEU A 27 0.12 26.57 5.89
CA LEU A 27 0.20 26.31 4.46
C LEU A 27 -1.05 25.59 3.93
N HIS A 28 -2.00 25.22 4.80
CA HIS A 28 -3.16 24.41 4.46
C HIS A 28 -4.37 25.26 4.06
N SER A 29 -4.62 26.36 4.77
CA SER A 29 -5.85 27.16 4.62
C SER A 29 -5.77 28.25 3.54
N GLN A 30 -4.61 28.51 2.96
CA GLN A 30 -4.35 29.68 2.13
C GLN A 30 -3.96 29.39 0.66
N GLY A 31 -4.13 28.16 0.18
CA GLY A 31 -3.84 27.81 -1.21
C GLY A 31 -2.96 26.59 -1.37
N THR A 32 -2.43 26.40 -2.58
CA THR A 32 -1.62 25.22 -2.91
C THR A 32 -0.18 25.40 -2.48
N THR A 33 0.32 24.49 -1.65
CA THR A 33 1.75 24.41 -1.32
C THR A 33 2.46 23.59 -2.39
N LYS A 34 3.45 24.19 -3.07
CA LYS A 34 4.32 23.46 -3.98
C LYS A 34 5.54 22.96 -3.20
N MET A 35 5.62 21.64 -3.03
CA MET A 35 6.76 20.99 -2.39
C MET A 35 7.89 20.73 -3.41
N PRO A 36 9.16 20.64 -2.98
CA PRO A 36 10.24 20.21 -3.85
C PRO A 36 10.01 18.81 -4.42
N THR A 37 10.54 18.57 -5.63
CA THR A 37 10.59 17.22 -6.24
C THR A 37 11.21 16.21 -5.25
N GLY A 38 10.62 15.04 -5.14
CA GLY A 38 11.02 13.99 -4.19
C GLY A 38 10.36 14.08 -2.82
N SER A 39 9.63 15.16 -2.52
CA SER A 39 8.89 15.28 -1.26
C SER A 39 7.70 14.32 -1.22
N VAL A 40 7.48 13.68 -0.07
CA VAL A 40 6.23 12.97 0.22
C VAL A 40 5.17 14.01 0.55
N ILE A 41 4.11 14.07 -0.24
CA ILE A 41 3.04 15.09 -0.12
C ILE A 41 1.76 14.55 0.51
N GLN A 42 1.53 13.26 0.42
CA GLN A 42 0.52 12.57 1.22
C GLN A 42 0.91 11.13 1.51
N THR A 43 0.39 10.59 2.59
CA THR A 43 0.52 9.19 2.96
C THR A 43 -0.85 8.68 3.39
N VAL A 44 -1.25 7.54 2.84
CA VAL A 44 -2.43 6.80 3.28
C VAL A 44 -2.01 5.42 3.74
N ASN A 45 -2.70 4.90 4.74
CA ASN A 45 -2.39 3.59 5.31
C ASN A 45 -3.68 2.86 5.71
N THR A 46 -3.68 1.56 5.52
CA THR A 46 -4.66 0.66 6.15
C THR A 46 -3.94 -0.46 6.88
N LEU A 47 -4.46 -0.80 8.03
CA LEU A 47 -3.96 -1.84 8.91
C LEU A 47 -5.09 -2.83 9.16
N SER A 48 -4.84 -4.12 8.91
CA SER A 48 -5.83 -5.17 9.12
C SER A 48 -5.33 -6.18 10.15
N THR A 49 -6.17 -6.44 11.14
CA THR A 49 -6.01 -7.54 12.12
C THR A 49 -7.04 -8.65 11.88
N SER A 50 -7.92 -8.47 10.90
CA SER A 50 -8.96 -9.44 10.57
C SER A 50 -8.35 -10.72 10.01
N MET A 51 -8.75 -11.87 10.57
CA MET A 51 -8.42 -13.17 9.99
C MET A 51 -9.42 -13.45 8.86
N ILE A 52 -8.88 -13.76 7.68
CA ILE A 52 -9.65 -14.13 6.49
C ILE A 52 -9.07 -15.43 5.95
N SER A 53 -9.90 -16.33 5.48
CA SER A 53 -9.44 -17.54 4.80
C SER A 53 -10.21 -17.78 3.50
N GLY A 54 -9.54 -18.38 2.53
CA GLY A 54 -10.10 -18.70 1.23
C GLY A 54 -9.38 -19.87 0.57
N THR A 55 -10.00 -20.39 -0.48
CA THR A 55 -9.52 -21.59 -1.21
C THR A 55 -9.22 -21.31 -2.68
N THR A 56 -9.39 -20.05 -3.13
CA THR A 56 -9.09 -19.67 -4.52
C THR A 56 -7.60 -19.71 -4.74
N THR A 57 -7.18 -20.44 -5.77
CA THR A 57 -5.77 -20.65 -6.10
C THR A 57 -5.17 -19.45 -6.85
N VAL A 58 -3.84 -19.35 -6.79
CA VAL A 58 -3.00 -18.52 -7.65
C VAL A 58 -1.99 -19.46 -8.30
N PRO A 59 -2.08 -19.75 -9.61
CA PRO A 59 -1.14 -20.61 -10.31
C PRO A 59 0.30 -20.09 -10.20
N ILE A 60 1.26 -21.01 -10.15
CA ILE A 60 2.68 -20.68 -10.28
C ILE A 60 3.11 -21.14 -11.68
N ASP A 61 2.98 -20.23 -12.61
CA ASP A 61 3.36 -20.40 -14.01
C ASP A 61 3.99 -19.09 -14.53
N ASP A 62 4.21 -18.98 -15.82
CA ASP A 62 4.80 -17.78 -16.46
C ASP A 62 3.72 -16.78 -16.93
N THR A 63 2.57 -16.75 -16.24
CA THR A 63 1.52 -15.74 -16.48
C THR A 63 1.44 -14.74 -15.34
N ILE A 64 1.01 -13.51 -15.68
CA ILE A 64 0.78 -12.49 -14.64
C ILE A 64 -0.47 -12.89 -13.85
N PRO A 65 -0.42 -12.93 -12.49
CA PRO A 65 -1.59 -13.23 -11.68
C PRO A 65 -2.77 -12.32 -12.02
N GLN A 66 -3.95 -12.93 -12.12
CA GLN A 66 -5.18 -12.25 -12.52
C GLN A 66 -6.02 -11.84 -11.31
N ILE A 67 -6.83 -10.79 -11.46
CA ILE A 67 -7.71 -10.29 -10.39
C ILE A 67 -8.75 -11.31 -9.93
N THR A 68 -8.98 -12.37 -10.71
CA THR A 68 -9.86 -13.49 -10.36
C THR A 68 -9.15 -14.57 -9.53
N GLU A 69 -7.84 -14.52 -9.44
CA GLU A 69 -7.02 -15.46 -8.69
C GLU A 69 -6.82 -15.02 -7.24
N GLY A 70 -6.70 -15.99 -6.33
CA GLY A 70 -6.69 -15.71 -4.91
C GLY A 70 -7.98 -15.05 -4.44
N PHE A 71 -7.97 -14.50 -3.22
CA PHE A 71 -9.08 -13.74 -2.64
C PHE A 71 -8.58 -12.43 -2.02
N GLU A 72 -9.46 -11.42 -2.05
CA GLU A 72 -9.13 -10.08 -1.56
C GLU A 72 -9.06 -10.06 -0.03
N VAL A 73 -8.02 -9.42 0.52
CA VAL A 73 -7.78 -9.34 1.97
C VAL A 73 -7.63 -7.91 2.48
N MET A 74 -7.20 -6.97 1.64
CA MET A 74 -7.10 -5.55 1.98
C MET A 74 -7.38 -4.68 0.76
N THR A 75 -7.94 -3.50 1.02
CA THR A 75 -8.07 -2.42 0.05
C THR A 75 -7.60 -1.11 0.66
N LEU A 76 -7.10 -0.21 -0.20
CA LEU A 76 -6.74 1.16 0.20
C LEU A 76 -6.97 2.10 -0.98
N ASN A 77 -7.65 3.22 -0.72
CA ASN A 77 -7.88 4.27 -1.69
C ASN A 77 -6.89 5.41 -1.50
N ILE A 78 -6.49 6.03 -2.61
CA ILE A 78 -5.75 7.29 -2.65
C ILE A 78 -6.27 8.13 -3.81
N THR A 79 -6.39 9.44 -3.57
CA THR A 79 -6.68 10.42 -4.63
C THR A 79 -5.41 11.23 -4.87
N PRO A 80 -4.64 10.92 -5.93
CA PRO A 80 -3.39 11.64 -6.18
C PRO A 80 -3.64 13.11 -6.50
N THR A 81 -2.72 13.97 -6.09
CA THR A 81 -2.79 15.42 -6.34
C THR A 81 -2.33 15.79 -7.75
N SER A 82 -1.55 14.93 -8.40
CA SER A 82 -1.10 15.08 -9.79
C SER A 82 -0.99 13.72 -10.49
N ALA A 83 -1.39 13.66 -11.75
CA ALA A 83 -1.24 12.46 -12.59
C ALA A 83 0.22 12.10 -12.89
N THR A 84 1.16 13.02 -12.71
CA THR A 84 2.60 12.79 -12.93
C THR A 84 3.34 12.32 -11.69
N ASN A 85 2.79 12.54 -10.50
CA ASN A 85 3.40 12.14 -9.26
C ASN A 85 3.62 10.62 -9.18
N LYS A 86 4.55 10.22 -8.33
CA LYS A 86 4.84 8.80 -8.10
C LYS A 86 4.12 8.29 -6.87
N LEU A 87 3.69 7.04 -6.94
CA LEU A 87 3.14 6.31 -5.81
C LEU A 87 4.16 5.24 -5.39
N TRP A 88 4.61 5.31 -4.14
CA TRP A 88 5.39 4.26 -3.50
C TRP A 88 4.47 3.44 -2.60
N ILE A 89 4.31 2.16 -2.93
CA ILE A 89 3.36 1.26 -2.29
C ILE A 89 4.17 0.20 -1.55
N ASN A 90 3.91 0.06 -0.25
CA ASN A 90 4.53 -0.92 0.61
C ASN A 90 3.47 -1.77 1.29
N ILE A 91 3.57 -3.09 1.14
CA ILE A 91 2.61 -4.06 1.64
C ILE A 91 3.34 -5.09 2.48
N VAL A 92 2.78 -5.40 3.63
CA VAL A 92 3.17 -6.54 4.46
C VAL A 92 1.94 -7.39 4.71
N THR A 93 2.01 -8.67 4.36
CA THR A 93 0.95 -9.65 4.63
C THR A 93 1.49 -10.79 5.48
N HIS A 94 0.67 -11.24 6.42
CA HIS A 94 0.89 -12.46 7.19
C HIS A 94 -0.07 -13.52 6.70
N ILE A 95 0.45 -14.61 6.14
CA ILE A 95 -0.35 -15.69 5.55
C ILE A 95 0.17 -17.06 5.97
N SER A 96 -0.70 -18.07 5.92
CA SER A 96 -0.33 -19.47 6.05
C SER A 96 -1.12 -20.34 5.08
N ALA A 97 -0.57 -21.47 4.69
CA ALA A 97 -1.22 -22.46 3.82
C ALA A 97 -1.47 -23.75 4.57
N SER A 98 -2.66 -24.32 4.43
CA SER A 98 -3.04 -25.58 5.11
C SER A 98 -2.35 -26.83 4.57
N VAL A 99 -1.62 -26.71 3.47
CA VAL A 99 -0.88 -27.79 2.78
C VAL A 99 0.50 -27.29 2.38
N ASN A 100 1.37 -28.21 1.98
CA ASN A 100 2.63 -27.85 1.33
C ASN A 100 2.32 -27.17 -0.01
N ALA A 101 2.56 -25.88 -0.10
CA ALA A 101 2.17 -25.03 -1.21
C ALA A 101 3.08 -23.81 -1.33
N ILE A 102 2.80 -22.98 -2.33
CA ILE A 102 3.45 -21.70 -2.55
C ILE A 102 2.43 -20.59 -2.34
N PRO A 103 2.31 -20.08 -1.10
CA PRO A 103 1.50 -18.89 -0.83
C PRO A 103 2.00 -17.69 -1.61
N THR A 104 1.05 -16.89 -2.11
CA THR A 104 1.28 -15.76 -2.99
C THR A 104 0.48 -14.55 -2.50
N SER A 105 1.07 -13.36 -2.59
CA SER A 105 0.40 -12.08 -2.38
C SER A 105 0.58 -11.21 -3.61
N SER A 106 -0.50 -10.65 -4.13
CA SER A 106 -0.52 -9.86 -5.36
C SER A 106 -1.22 -8.52 -5.15
N LEU A 107 -0.68 -7.47 -5.77
CA LEU A 107 -1.21 -6.11 -5.78
C LEU A 107 -1.92 -5.81 -7.10
N PHE A 108 -3.10 -5.25 -7.00
CA PHE A 108 -3.90 -4.78 -8.14
C PHE A 108 -4.32 -3.33 -7.95
N VAL A 109 -4.71 -2.65 -9.05
CA VAL A 109 -5.34 -1.33 -9.02
C VAL A 109 -6.67 -1.37 -9.78
N GLY A 110 -7.71 -0.82 -9.15
CA GLY A 110 -9.05 -0.79 -9.73
C GLY A 110 -9.59 -2.19 -10.01
N THR A 111 -10.01 -2.38 -11.25
CA THR A 111 -10.51 -3.65 -11.81
C THR A 111 -9.60 -4.21 -12.91
N THR A 112 -8.34 -3.74 -12.99
CA THR A 112 -7.39 -4.25 -13.99
C THR A 112 -7.16 -5.73 -13.79
N ALA A 113 -7.12 -6.47 -14.89
CA ALA A 113 -7.00 -7.93 -14.85
C ALA A 113 -5.66 -8.36 -14.27
N ASN A 114 -4.57 -7.70 -14.68
CA ASN A 114 -3.21 -8.08 -14.34
C ASN A 114 -2.75 -7.48 -13.02
N ALA A 115 -2.05 -8.25 -12.21
CA ALA A 115 -1.36 -7.75 -11.03
C ALA A 115 -0.26 -6.74 -11.40
N LEU A 116 -0.10 -5.71 -10.55
CA LEU A 116 1.00 -4.74 -10.65
C LEU A 116 2.31 -5.32 -10.11
N ALA A 117 2.23 -6.13 -9.09
CA ALA A 117 3.36 -6.76 -8.44
C ALA A 117 2.90 -7.99 -7.65
N THR A 118 3.78 -8.96 -7.51
CA THR A 118 3.51 -10.23 -6.82
C THR A 118 4.73 -10.66 -6.01
N CYS A 119 4.48 -11.27 -4.87
CA CYS A 119 5.48 -11.92 -4.03
C CYS A 119 4.97 -13.30 -3.63
N TYR A 120 5.85 -14.29 -3.65
CA TYR A 120 5.53 -15.64 -3.18
C TYR A 120 6.66 -16.21 -2.31
N THR A 121 6.33 -17.20 -1.50
CA THR A 121 7.30 -17.94 -0.70
C THR A 121 6.89 -19.41 -0.69
N HIS A 122 7.85 -20.32 -0.84
CA HIS A 122 7.57 -21.74 -0.73
C HIS A 122 7.51 -22.16 0.75
N ALA A 123 6.36 -22.68 1.18
CA ALA A 123 6.19 -23.27 2.51
C ALA A 123 6.76 -24.71 2.49
N TYR A 124 8.08 -24.84 2.62
CA TYR A 124 8.76 -26.13 2.54
C TYR A 124 8.38 -27.06 3.70
N GLY A 125 7.87 -28.24 3.36
CA GLY A 125 7.82 -29.43 4.25
C GLY A 125 6.80 -29.39 5.38
N ALA A 126 6.02 -28.34 5.55
CA ALA A 126 5.02 -28.27 6.60
C ALA A 126 3.77 -27.50 6.20
N ALA A 127 2.63 -28.13 6.46
CA ALA A 127 1.35 -27.45 6.47
C ALA A 127 1.33 -26.36 7.55
N ASP A 128 0.56 -25.29 7.32
CA ASP A 128 0.28 -24.23 8.29
C ASP A 128 1.49 -23.38 8.74
N HIS A 129 2.57 -23.33 7.96
CA HIS A 129 3.68 -22.41 8.23
C HIS A 129 3.21 -20.96 8.07
N PRO A 130 3.34 -20.11 9.12
CA PRO A 130 3.13 -18.67 8.99
C PRO A 130 4.27 -18.06 8.16
N LEU A 131 3.91 -17.28 7.17
CA LEU A 131 4.84 -16.58 6.27
C LEU A 131 4.51 -15.09 6.25
N ASN A 132 5.56 -14.27 6.11
CA ASN A 132 5.44 -12.84 5.93
C ASN A 132 5.87 -12.50 4.51
N HIS A 133 4.96 -11.92 3.73
CA HIS A 133 5.31 -11.35 2.45
C HIS A 133 5.51 -9.85 2.58
N LYS A 134 6.58 -9.36 1.99
CA LYS A 134 6.81 -7.93 1.77
C LYS A 134 6.81 -7.67 0.27
N LEU A 135 5.90 -6.81 -0.16
CA LEU A 135 5.76 -6.42 -1.56
C LEU A 135 5.90 -4.90 -1.65
N ILE A 136 6.75 -4.45 -2.56
CA ILE A 136 6.98 -3.03 -2.83
C ILE A 136 6.71 -2.79 -4.30
N HIS A 137 5.97 -1.72 -4.61
CA HIS A 137 5.73 -1.27 -5.98
C HIS A 137 5.90 0.23 -6.10
N TYR A 138 6.41 0.68 -7.23
CA TYR A 138 6.62 2.10 -7.53
C TYR A 138 6.06 2.39 -8.92
N MET A 139 5.12 3.33 -9.03
CA MET A 139 4.46 3.65 -10.28
C MET A 139 4.15 5.13 -10.41
N THR A 140 3.87 5.58 -11.61
CA THR A 140 3.23 6.88 -11.84
C THR A 140 1.75 6.77 -11.49
N SER A 141 1.18 7.77 -10.83
CA SER A 141 -0.24 7.80 -10.46
C SER A 141 -1.17 7.69 -11.68
N GLY A 142 -0.84 8.38 -12.78
CA GLY A 142 -1.57 8.35 -14.05
C GLY A 142 -2.95 9.02 -14.00
N SER A 143 -3.43 9.44 -12.82
CA SER A 143 -4.74 10.04 -12.62
C SER A 143 -4.74 10.95 -11.40
N THR A 144 -5.67 11.89 -11.36
CA THR A 144 -6.07 12.66 -10.17
C THR A 144 -7.43 12.20 -9.61
N SER A 145 -8.04 11.17 -10.21
CA SER A 145 -9.20 10.50 -9.65
C SER A 145 -8.77 9.48 -8.59
N GLU A 146 -9.71 9.10 -7.73
CA GLU A 146 -9.46 8.06 -6.73
C GLU A 146 -9.01 6.74 -7.38
N LEU A 147 -7.92 6.19 -6.87
CA LEU A 147 -7.38 4.87 -7.22
C LEU A 147 -7.61 3.93 -6.05
N THR A 148 -8.22 2.78 -6.31
CA THR A 148 -8.41 1.71 -5.32
C THR A 148 -7.34 0.65 -5.53
N PHE A 149 -6.46 0.48 -4.56
CA PHE A 149 -5.49 -0.61 -4.54
C PHE A 149 -6.04 -1.80 -3.76
N ARG A 150 -5.80 -3.01 -4.28
CA ARG A 150 -6.34 -4.26 -3.74
C ARG A 150 -5.21 -5.25 -3.52
N VAL A 151 -5.19 -5.87 -2.36
CA VAL A 151 -4.26 -6.96 -2.05
C VAL A 151 -5.04 -8.26 -2.04
N ARG A 152 -4.58 -9.22 -2.85
CA ARG A 152 -5.14 -10.56 -2.91
C ARG A 152 -4.08 -11.57 -2.51
N VAL A 153 -4.53 -12.65 -1.86
CA VAL A 153 -3.67 -13.74 -1.44
C VAL A 153 -4.25 -15.08 -1.88
N GLY A 154 -3.41 -16.07 -2.06
CA GLY A 154 -3.79 -17.42 -2.42
C GLY A 154 -2.59 -18.34 -2.38
N MET A 155 -2.73 -19.54 -2.89
CA MET A 155 -1.65 -20.51 -3.06
C MET A 155 -1.87 -21.34 -4.33
N ASN A 156 -0.82 -22.01 -4.81
CA ASN A 156 -0.89 -22.77 -6.05
C ASN A 156 -1.65 -24.10 -5.96
N ASN A 157 -1.76 -24.68 -4.78
CA ASN A 157 -2.41 -25.99 -4.56
C ASN A 157 -3.82 -25.81 -3.97
N SER A 158 -4.66 -26.84 -4.16
CA SER A 158 -5.94 -26.95 -3.45
C SER A 158 -5.71 -27.01 -1.94
N GLY A 159 -6.44 -26.19 -1.19
CA GLY A 159 -6.35 -26.08 0.26
C GLY A 159 -6.80 -24.69 0.72
N THR A 160 -6.54 -24.37 1.98
CA THR A 160 -6.95 -23.10 2.59
C THR A 160 -5.75 -22.19 2.83
N THR A 161 -5.76 -20.99 2.22
CA THR A 161 -4.87 -19.91 2.59
C THR A 161 -5.53 -19.11 3.72
N THR A 162 -4.80 -18.85 4.79
CA THR A 162 -5.26 -18.05 5.93
C THR A 162 -4.46 -16.77 6.03
N PHE A 163 -5.13 -15.64 5.98
CA PHE A 163 -4.57 -14.29 6.18
C PHE A 163 -4.73 -13.90 7.64
N ASN A 164 -3.71 -13.32 8.27
CA ASN A 164 -3.65 -12.93 9.69
C ASN A 164 -4.03 -14.05 10.67
N GLY A 165 -3.63 -15.27 10.34
CA GLY A 165 -3.93 -16.44 11.14
C GLY A 165 -3.19 -17.69 10.71
N ARG A 166 -3.64 -18.84 11.24
CA ARG A 166 -3.11 -20.16 10.90
C ARG A 166 -4.21 -21.20 10.95
N SER A 167 -4.22 -22.14 10.01
CA SER A 167 -5.20 -23.25 9.97
C SER A 167 -6.65 -22.77 10.06
N GLY A 168 -7.00 -21.70 9.30
CA GLY A 168 -8.34 -21.12 9.32
C GLY A 168 -8.75 -20.44 10.64
N SER A 169 -7.80 -20.20 11.56
CA SER A 169 -8.08 -19.66 12.89
C SER A 169 -7.23 -18.45 13.21
N ARG A 170 -7.81 -17.49 13.92
CA ARG A 170 -7.10 -16.34 14.49
C ARG A 170 -6.08 -16.82 15.52
N LYS A 171 -4.91 -16.21 15.53
CA LYS A 171 -3.83 -16.48 16.50
C LYS A 171 -3.42 -15.19 17.22
N MET A 172 -2.65 -15.33 18.30
CA MET A 172 -2.09 -14.21 19.09
C MET A 172 -3.14 -13.17 19.51
N GLY A 173 -4.35 -13.61 19.87
CA GLY A 173 -5.42 -12.69 20.27
C GLY A 173 -5.89 -11.73 19.18
N GLY A 174 -5.42 -11.87 17.92
CA GLY A 174 -5.67 -10.95 16.83
C GLY A 174 -4.67 -9.81 16.75
N ALA A 175 -3.50 -9.94 17.38
CA ALA A 175 -2.42 -8.95 17.27
C ALA A 175 -1.56 -9.11 16.01
N ILE A 176 -1.80 -10.17 15.20
CA ILE A 176 -1.15 -10.31 13.89
C ILE A 176 -1.72 -9.24 12.96
N THR A 177 -0.84 -8.42 12.40
CA THR A 177 -1.22 -7.23 11.64
C THR A 177 -0.59 -7.23 10.26
N SER A 178 -1.41 -7.13 9.23
CA SER A 178 -0.99 -6.85 7.87
C SER A 178 -1.29 -5.39 7.50
N THR A 179 -0.52 -4.81 6.60
CA THR A 179 -0.66 -3.39 6.26
C THR A 179 -0.43 -3.13 4.78
N ILE A 180 -1.08 -2.11 4.27
CA ILE A 180 -0.77 -1.44 3.01
C ILE A 180 -0.57 0.04 3.28
N THR A 181 0.55 0.59 2.81
CA THR A 181 0.88 2.01 2.91
C THR A 181 1.19 2.53 1.52
N ILE A 182 0.63 3.67 1.17
CA ILE A 182 0.90 4.36 -0.10
C ILE A 182 1.37 5.78 0.21
N MET A 183 2.50 6.16 -0.36
CA MET A 183 3.03 7.52 -0.30
C MET A 183 3.00 8.13 -1.70
N GLU A 184 2.43 9.33 -1.82
CA GLU A 184 2.53 10.12 -3.04
C GLU A 184 3.78 11.00 -2.97
N ILE A 185 4.60 10.94 -4.01
CA ILE A 185 5.88 11.63 -4.12
C ILE A 185 5.79 12.65 -5.26
N GLN A 186 6.08 13.90 -4.93
CA GLN A 186 6.11 15.03 -5.87
C GLN A 186 7.16 14.80 -6.97
N VAL A 187 6.80 15.03 -8.24
CA VAL A 187 7.69 15.02 -9.40
C VAL A 187 7.82 16.43 -9.98
#